data_8717915df5b4ec4a4bfc4ceacc580a7e
#
_entry.id   8717915df5b4ec4a4bfc4ceacc580a7e
#
_cell.length_a   1.000
_cell.length_b   1.000
_cell.length_c   1.000
_cell.angle_alpha   90.00
_cell.angle_beta   90.00
_cell.angle_gamma   90.00
#
_symmetry.space_group_name_H-M   'P 1'
#
loop_
_entity.id
_entity.type
_entity.pdbx_description
1 polymer ?
#
loop_
_entity_poly.entity_id
_entity_poly.type
_entity_poly.pdbx_seq_one_letter_code
_entity_poly.pdbx_strand_id
1 'polypeptide(L)'
;MNRLANYQVMFWKHIPSQVKAWDGTGEVKRMLPDRFQVAIDAFAMKDGSTDMDAYLEGWRRGPVEEREGSPDEVLAAVIAELDEAYPRSVLMKTG
;
A
#
# COMPACT_ATOMS: atom_id res chain seq x y z
N MET A 1 11.97 9.23 -25.31
CA MET A 1 11.59 7.86 -24.93
C MET A 1 10.97 7.86 -23.55
N ASN A 2 9.88 7.14 -23.41
CA ASN A 2 9.21 7.07 -22.14
C ASN A 2 9.92 6.10 -21.21
N ARG A 3 10.18 6.53 -20.00
CA ARG A 3 10.74 5.70 -18.97
C ARG A 3 9.59 5.04 -18.21
N LEU A 4 9.65 3.73 -18.05
CA LEU A 4 8.65 2.98 -17.33
C LEU A 4 9.24 2.37 -16.05
N ALA A 5 8.49 2.43 -14.99
CA ALA A 5 8.84 1.76 -13.75
C ALA A 5 7.69 0.82 -13.38
N ASN A 6 8.04 -0.26 -12.71
CA ASN A 6 7.05 -1.17 -12.15
C ASN A 6 6.68 -0.71 -10.75
N TYR A 7 5.47 -1.00 -10.33
CA TYR A 7 5.10 -0.76 -8.93
C TYR A 7 4.18 -1.86 -8.43
N GLN A 8 4.15 -2.01 -7.13
CA GLN A 8 3.32 -3.00 -6.47
C GLN A 8 2.90 -2.46 -5.11
N VAL A 9 1.62 -2.59 -4.79
CA VAL A 9 1.08 -2.16 -3.49
C VAL A 9 0.97 -3.38 -2.60
N MET A 10 1.41 -3.25 -1.35
CA MET A 10 1.20 -4.27 -0.35
C MET A 10 -0.01 -3.90 0.49
N PHE A 11 -0.92 -4.85 0.65
CA PHE A 11 -2.16 -4.67 1.39
C PHE A 11 -2.19 -5.55 2.64
N TRP A 12 -2.87 -5.08 3.66
CA TRP A 12 -3.33 -5.95 4.72
C TRP A 12 -4.83 -6.10 4.52
N LYS A 13 -5.24 -7.28 4.06
CA LYS A 13 -6.60 -7.52 3.55
C LYS A 13 -6.90 -6.51 2.43
N HIS A 14 -7.80 -5.56 2.66
CA HIS A 14 -8.15 -4.57 1.63
C HIS A 14 -7.56 -3.18 1.90
N ILE A 15 -6.74 -3.04 2.94
CA ILE A 15 -6.14 -1.74 3.31
C ILE A 15 -4.71 -1.66 2.79
N PRO A 16 -4.39 -0.68 1.93
CA PRO A 16 -3.01 -0.54 1.47
C PRO A 16 -2.10 -0.09 2.59
N SER A 17 -0.88 -0.59 2.60
CA SER A 17 0.12 -0.31 3.64
C SER A 17 1.37 0.35 3.10
N GLN A 18 1.94 -0.19 2.04
CA GLN A 18 3.14 0.37 1.45
C GLN A 18 3.17 0.15 -0.04
N VAL A 19 4.01 0.93 -0.71
CA VAL A 19 4.21 0.85 -2.15
C VAL A 19 5.69 0.62 -2.42
N LYS A 20 5.97 -0.24 -3.38
CA LYS A 20 7.30 -0.49 -3.89
C LYS A 20 7.31 -0.14 -5.37
N ALA A 21 8.33 0.55 -5.83
CA ALA A 21 8.52 0.85 -7.25
C ALA A 21 9.95 0.52 -7.64
N TRP A 22 10.14 0.02 -8.85
CA TRP A 22 11.47 -0.40 -9.30
C TRP A 22 11.57 -0.35 -10.82
N ASP A 23 12.80 -0.29 -11.29
CA ASP A 23 13.16 -0.47 -12.69
C ASP A 23 14.55 -1.11 -12.73
N GLY A 24 15.18 -1.12 -13.91
CA GLY A 24 16.51 -1.71 -14.05
C GLY A 24 17.62 -0.97 -13.31
N THR A 25 17.35 0.22 -12.79
CA THR A 25 18.35 1.05 -12.11
C THR A 25 18.22 1.02 -10.58
N GLY A 26 17.10 0.57 -10.04
CA GLY A 26 16.94 0.53 -8.60
C GLY A 26 15.52 0.30 -8.14
N GLU A 27 15.37 0.23 -6.82
CA GLU A 27 14.10 -0.04 -6.17
C GLU A 27 13.93 0.95 -5.02
N VAL A 28 12.70 1.44 -4.84
CA VAL A 28 12.34 2.32 -3.73
C VAL A 28 11.05 1.81 -3.08
N LYS A 29 10.93 2.02 -1.78
CA LYS A 29 9.75 1.64 -1.01
C LYS A 29 9.36 2.77 -0.08
N ARG A 30 8.07 2.89 0.20
CA ARG A 30 7.59 3.86 1.17
C ARG A 30 6.28 3.38 1.79
N MET A 31 6.16 3.59 3.09
CA MET A 31 4.91 3.34 3.80
C MET A 31 3.92 4.46 3.50
N LEU A 32 2.65 4.13 3.49
CA LEU A 32 1.58 5.12 3.41
C LEU A 32 1.49 5.89 4.74
N PRO A 33 0.78 7.03 4.78
CA PRO A 33 0.65 7.80 6.02
C PRO A 33 0.16 6.95 7.20
N ASP A 34 0.49 7.37 8.41
CA ASP A 34 0.23 6.62 9.64
C ASP A 34 -1.23 6.18 9.80
N ARG A 35 -2.18 6.95 9.30
CA ARG A 35 -3.59 6.61 9.42
C ARG A 35 -3.92 5.25 8.78
N PHE A 36 -3.16 4.83 7.78
CA PHE A 36 -3.35 3.52 7.15
C PHE A 36 -2.97 2.40 8.11
N GLN A 37 -1.86 2.55 8.83
CA GLN A 37 -1.44 1.57 9.82
C GLN A 37 -2.42 1.53 10.99
N VAL A 38 -2.91 2.70 11.43
CA VAL A 38 -3.91 2.78 12.48
C VAL A 38 -5.18 2.03 12.07
N ALA A 39 -5.59 2.20 10.81
CA ALA A 39 -6.77 1.50 10.28
C ALA A 39 -6.56 -0.01 10.24
N ILE A 40 -5.37 -0.46 9.85
CA ILE A 40 -5.03 -1.89 9.83
C ILE A 40 -5.12 -2.46 11.24
N ASP A 41 -4.52 -1.79 12.22
CA ASP A 41 -4.53 -2.24 13.60
C ASP A 41 -5.96 -2.30 14.16
N ALA A 42 -6.75 -1.27 13.89
CA ALA A 42 -8.13 -1.22 14.35
C ALA A 42 -8.98 -2.32 13.72
N PHE A 43 -8.78 -2.56 12.42
CA PHE A 43 -9.50 -3.62 11.72
C PHE A 43 -9.11 -5.00 12.27
N ALA A 44 -7.82 -5.23 12.52
CA ALA A 44 -7.33 -6.49 13.06
C ALA A 44 -7.96 -6.77 14.42
N MET A 45 -8.06 -5.77 15.28
CA MET A 45 -8.68 -5.91 16.61
C MET A 45 -10.16 -6.20 16.49
N LYS A 46 -10.85 -5.49 15.62
CA LYS A 46 -12.29 -5.65 15.43
C LYS A 46 -12.65 -7.01 14.82
N ASP A 47 -11.81 -7.48 13.90
CA ASP A 47 -11.99 -8.74 13.18
C ASP A 47 -11.53 -9.96 13.99
N GLY A 48 -10.91 -9.74 15.14
CA GLY A 48 -10.36 -10.82 15.93
C GLY A 48 -9.03 -11.36 15.40
N SER A 49 -8.41 -10.67 14.44
CA SER A 49 -7.13 -11.07 13.85
C SER A 49 -5.96 -10.57 14.70
N THR A 50 -6.06 -10.73 16.02
CA THR A 50 -5.00 -10.34 16.94
C THR A 50 -4.00 -11.46 17.18
N ASP A 51 -4.37 -12.69 16.78
CA ASP A 51 -3.46 -13.80 16.78
C ASP A 51 -2.42 -13.60 15.67
N MET A 52 -1.16 -13.94 15.95
CA MET A 52 -0.05 -13.74 15.03
C MET A 52 -0.31 -14.34 13.66
N ASP A 53 -0.79 -15.60 13.64
CA ASP A 53 -1.04 -16.30 12.37
C ASP A 53 -2.13 -15.61 11.56
N ALA A 54 -3.23 -15.23 12.19
CA ALA A 54 -4.32 -14.56 11.52
C ALA A 54 -3.90 -13.19 11.00
N TYR A 55 -3.08 -12.47 11.76
CA TYR A 55 -2.56 -11.18 11.35
C TYR A 55 -1.67 -11.32 10.11
N LEU A 56 -0.75 -12.28 10.13
CA LEU A 56 0.17 -12.51 9.01
C LEU A 56 -0.54 -12.96 7.75
N GLU A 57 -1.62 -13.72 7.88
CA GLU A 57 -2.41 -14.17 6.73
C GLU A 57 -3.11 -13.01 6.01
N GLY A 58 -3.30 -11.89 6.70
CA GLY A 58 -3.91 -10.72 6.11
C GLY A 58 -3.02 -10.00 5.08
N TRP A 59 -1.70 -10.19 5.16
CA TRP A 59 -0.77 -9.53 4.26
C TRP A 59 -0.82 -10.17 2.87
N ARG A 60 -0.95 -9.33 1.85
CA ARG A 60 -0.93 -9.79 0.46
C ARG A 60 -0.33 -8.75 -0.44
N ARG A 61 0.26 -9.21 -1.53
CA ARG A 61 0.81 -8.32 -2.54
C ARG A 61 -0.22 -8.13 -3.64
N GLY A 62 -0.41 -6.88 -4.06
CA GLY A 62 -1.24 -6.59 -5.21
C GLY A 62 -0.53 -6.97 -6.50
N PRO A 63 -1.18 -6.76 -7.65
CA PRO A 63 -0.55 -7.05 -8.94
C PRO A 63 0.61 -6.09 -9.21
N VAL A 64 1.58 -6.57 -9.99
CA VAL A 64 2.66 -5.71 -10.49
C VAL A 64 2.12 -4.97 -11.69
N GLU A 65 2.28 -3.65 -11.69
CA GLU A 65 1.82 -2.80 -12.79
C GLU A 65 2.95 -1.89 -13.25
N GLU A 66 2.84 -1.38 -14.45
CA GLU A 66 3.81 -0.45 -15.01
C GLU A 66 3.20 0.95 -15.12
N ARG A 67 4.07 1.95 -14.98
CA ARG A 67 3.65 3.33 -15.07
C ARG A 67 4.81 4.16 -15.58
N GLU A 68 4.51 5.17 -16.38
CA GLU A 68 5.52 6.08 -16.91
C GLU A 68 6.14 6.91 -15.78
N GLY A 69 7.46 7.00 -15.79
CA GLY A 69 8.23 7.76 -14.82
C GLY A 69 9.37 6.95 -14.21
N SER A 70 10.20 7.61 -13.42
CA SER A 70 11.23 6.95 -12.62
C SER A 70 10.58 6.24 -11.44
N PRO A 71 11.29 5.30 -10.77
CA PRO A 71 10.74 4.67 -9.56
C PRO A 71 10.30 5.68 -8.50
N ASP A 72 11.08 6.74 -8.27
CA ASP A 72 10.71 7.78 -7.29
C ASP A 72 9.45 8.52 -7.70
N GLU A 73 9.33 8.87 -8.98
CA GLU A 73 8.15 9.57 -9.49
C GLU A 73 6.91 8.69 -9.40
N VAL A 74 7.04 7.43 -9.81
CA VAL A 74 5.94 6.48 -9.77
C VAL A 74 5.50 6.24 -8.33
N LEU A 75 6.46 6.06 -7.42
CA LEU A 75 6.17 5.84 -6.00
C LEU A 75 5.38 7.01 -5.43
N ALA A 76 5.85 8.24 -5.66
CA ALA A 76 5.20 9.43 -5.15
C ALA A 76 3.77 9.58 -5.71
N ALA A 77 3.60 9.32 -7.00
CA ALA A 77 2.29 9.42 -7.65
C ALA A 77 1.31 8.39 -7.10
N VAL A 78 1.73 7.15 -6.95
CA VAL A 78 0.87 6.07 -6.45
C VAL A 78 0.49 6.33 -4.99
N ILE A 79 1.44 6.77 -4.17
CA ILE A 79 1.16 7.10 -2.77
C ILE A 79 0.15 8.24 -2.68
N ALA A 80 0.32 9.29 -3.49
CA ALA A 80 -0.60 10.41 -3.51
C ALA A 80 -2.02 9.98 -3.92
N GLU A 81 -2.13 9.10 -4.89
CA GLU A 81 -3.42 8.58 -5.35
C GLU A 81 -4.10 7.74 -4.27
N LEU A 82 -3.35 6.89 -3.59
CA LEU A 82 -3.90 6.08 -2.50
C LEU A 82 -4.28 6.94 -1.30
N ASP A 83 -3.46 7.94 -1.00
CA ASP A 83 -3.73 8.88 0.08
C ASP A 83 -5.06 9.61 -0.16
N GLU A 84 -5.30 10.02 -1.40
CA GLU A 84 -6.52 10.70 -1.80
C GLU A 84 -7.73 9.76 -1.85
N ALA A 85 -7.52 8.53 -2.32
CA ALA A 85 -8.58 7.55 -2.46
C ALA A 85 -9.06 6.99 -1.12
N TYR A 86 -8.22 7.04 -0.10
CA TYR A 86 -8.50 6.46 1.22
C TYR A 86 -8.44 7.53 2.31
N PRO A 87 -9.34 8.52 2.31
CA PRO A 87 -9.39 9.48 3.42
C PRO A 87 -9.81 8.75 4.70
N ARG A 88 -9.60 9.38 5.84
CA ARG A 88 -9.90 8.78 7.13
C ARG A 88 -11.30 8.20 7.21
N SER A 89 -12.28 8.89 6.63
CA SER A 89 -13.68 8.43 6.65
C SER A 89 -13.86 7.09 5.93
N VAL A 90 -13.14 6.89 4.82
CA VAL A 90 -13.18 5.62 4.08
C VAL A 90 -12.49 4.53 4.87
N LEU A 91 -11.31 4.81 5.43
CA LEU A 91 -10.55 3.84 6.22
C LEU A 91 -11.35 3.37 7.45
N MET A 92 -12.05 4.27 8.09
CA MET A 92 -12.85 3.92 9.28
C MET A 92 -14.06 3.06 8.93
N LYS A 93 -14.57 3.16 7.72
CA LYS A 93 -15.70 2.35 7.26
C LYS A 93 -15.31 0.93 6.88
N THR A 94 -14.06 0.73 6.49
CA THR A 94 -13.58 -0.60 6.09
C THR A 94 -13.28 -1.49 7.28
N GLY A 95 -13.19 -0.92 8.45
CA GLY A 95 -13.06 -1.65 9.71
C GLY A 95 -14.41 -1.83 10.39
#